data_e1617f1dcb0b462edae0c3ef01d34056
#
_entry.id   e1617f1dcb0b462edae0c3ef01d34056
#
_cell.length_a   1.000
_cell.length_b   1.000
_cell.length_c   1.000
_cell.angle_alpha   90.00
_cell.angle_beta   90.00
_cell.angle_gamma   90.00
#
_symmetry.space_group_name_H-M   'P 1'
#
loop_
_entity.id
_entity.type
_entity.pdbx_description
1 polymer ?
#
loop_
_entity_poly.entity_id
_entity_poly.type
_entity_poly.pdbx_seq_one_letter_code
_entity_poly.pdbx_strand_id
1 'polypeptide(L)'
;MARVRKDVLQKYSDPRACCYVLSMLMKKPKLLKSKERPLDESYFINKIHKALFYVIDNLYKSGIETVKLGDIEAYLATHDQLTYKRFFEVGDETEWILELLDLDVNETNYNYYYDIVRKFA
;
A
#
# COMPACT_ATOMS: atom_id res chain seq x y z
N MET A 1 -17.89 8.91 22.29
CA MET A 1 -18.24 8.87 20.88
C MET A 1 -17.14 8.33 19.99
N ALA A 2 -16.11 7.74 20.59
CA ALA A 2 -15.04 7.09 19.83
C ALA A 2 -15.58 5.99 18.91
N ARG A 3 -16.64 5.31 19.32
CA ARG A 3 -17.25 4.23 18.57
C ARG A 3 -17.88 4.70 17.26
N VAL A 4 -18.60 5.83 17.30
CA VAL A 4 -19.22 6.42 16.11
C VAL A 4 -18.13 6.88 15.14
N ARG A 5 -17.07 7.47 15.69
CA ARG A 5 -15.93 7.93 14.92
C ARG A 5 -15.22 6.76 14.23
N LYS A 6 -15.11 5.63 14.91
CA LYS A 6 -14.51 4.42 14.38
C LYS A 6 -15.33 3.88 13.21
N ASP A 7 -16.65 3.88 13.36
CA ASP A 7 -17.54 3.42 12.30
C ASP A 7 -17.46 4.33 11.07
N VAL A 8 -17.37 5.65 11.28
CA VAL A 8 -17.21 6.61 10.19
C VAL A 8 -15.88 6.39 9.47
N LEU A 9 -14.79 6.16 10.22
CA LEU A 9 -13.49 5.88 9.63
C LEU A 9 -13.51 4.59 8.82
N GLN A 10 -14.21 3.58 9.28
CA GLN A 10 -14.34 2.32 8.54
C GLN A 10 -15.12 2.49 7.24
N LYS A 11 -16.08 3.42 7.20
CA LYS A 11 -16.80 3.73 5.97
C LYS A 11 -15.94 4.45 4.95
N TYR A 12 -14.98 5.26 5.41
CA TYR A 12 -14.11 6.05 4.54
C TYR A 12 -12.75 5.43 4.32
N SER A 13 -12.50 4.27 4.91
CA SER A 13 -11.26 3.55 4.74
C SER A 13 -11.55 2.06 4.76
N ASP A 14 -11.49 1.44 3.59
CA ASP A 14 -11.65 -0.01 3.49
C ASP A 14 -10.27 -0.66 3.49
N PRO A 15 -9.80 -1.20 4.64
CA PRO A 15 -8.47 -1.80 4.73
C PRO A 15 -8.26 -2.95 3.76
N ARG A 16 -9.31 -3.71 3.49
CA ARG A 16 -9.23 -4.83 2.54
C ARG A 16 -8.97 -4.32 1.13
N ALA A 17 -9.72 -3.31 0.70
CA ALA A 17 -9.53 -2.73 -0.62
C ALA A 17 -8.14 -2.11 -0.75
N CYS A 18 -7.67 -1.40 0.28
CA CYS A 18 -6.33 -0.85 0.31
C CYS A 18 -5.27 -1.94 0.17
N CYS A 19 -5.43 -3.05 0.88
CA CYS A 19 -4.48 -4.17 0.80
C CYS A 19 -4.44 -4.78 -0.61
N TYR A 20 -5.58 -4.96 -1.25
CA TYR A 20 -5.61 -5.48 -2.62
C TYR A 20 -4.95 -4.53 -3.61
N VAL A 21 -5.20 -3.23 -3.46
CA VAL A 21 -4.56 -2.22 -4.31
C VAL A 21 -3.04 -2.24 -4.11
N LEU A 22 -2.58 -2.22 -2.87
CA LEU A 22 -1.15 -2.25 -2.56
C LEU A 22 -0.49 -3.54 -3.05
N SER A 23 -1.15 -4.68 -2.86
CA SER A 23 -0.66 -5.96 -3.35
C SER A 23 -0.44 -5.93 -4.86
N MET A 24 -1.43 -5.44 -5.60
CA MET A 24 -1.31 -5.36 -7.05
C MET A 24 -0.22 -4.39 -7.49
N LEU A 25 -0.06 -3.27 -6.79
CA LEU A 25 1.01 -2.30 -7.07
C LEU A 25 2.39 -2.91 -6.85
N MET A 26 2.55 -3.79 -5.87
CA MET A 26 3.82 -4.48 -5.68
C MET A 26 4.12 -5.42 -6.84
N LYS A 27 3.11 -6.12 -7.35
CA LYS A 27 3.27 -7.04 -8.47
C LYS A 27 3.45 -6.32 -9.79
N LYS A 28 2.79 -5.18 -9.95
CA LYS A 28 2.79 -4.40 -11.18
C LYS A 28 2.87 -2.90 -10.89
N PRO A 29 4.02 -2.40 -10.46
CA PRO A 29 4.15 -0.98 -10.12
C PRO A 29 3.81 -0.03 -11.26
N LYS A 30 3.90 -0.48 -12.50
CA LYS A 30 3.56 0.35 -13.66
C LYS A 30 2.11 0.85 -13.64
N LEU A 31 1.25 0.25 -12.83
CA LEU A 31 -0.12 0.74 -12.66
C LEU A 31 -0.15 2.15 -12.06
N LEU A 32 0.92 2.58 -11.41
CA LEU A 32 1.06 3.95 -10.91
C LEU A 32 1.07 4.99 -12.02
N LYS A 33 1.39 4.59 -13.25
CA LYS A 33 1.38 5.50 -14.41
C LYS A 33 0.01 5.69 -15.04
N SER A 34 -1.00 4.96 -14.59
CA SER A 34 -2.33 5.02 -15.19
C SER A 34 -2.93 6.41 -15.05
N LYS A 35 -3.34 7.00 -16.17
CA LYS A 35 -4.04 8.27 -16.18
C LYS A 35 -5.52 8.09 -15.84
N GLU A 36 -6.05 6.92 -16.10
CA GLU A 36 -7.44 6.58 -15.78
C GLU A 36 -7.65 6.32 -14.29
N ARG A 37 -6.62 5.80 -13.62
CA ARG A 37 -6.67 5.43 -12.21
C ARG A 37 -5.48 6.00 -11.46
N PRO A 38 -5.43 7.34 -11.34
CA PRO A 38 -4.32 7.96 -10.60
C PRO A 38 -4.39 7.63 -9.12
N LEU A 39 -3.23 7.53 -8.50
CA LEU A 39 -3.08 7.27 -7.07
C LEU A 39 -2.05 8.21 -6.47
N ASP A 40 -2.30 8.64 -5.24
CA ASP A 40 -1.30 9.27 -4.40
C ASP A 40 -1.52 8.84 -2.96
N GLU A 41 -0.61 9.22 -2.07
CA GLU A 41 -0.67 8.75 -0.69
C GLU A 41 -1.92 9.20 0.07
N SER A 42 -2.58 10.28 -0.38
CA SER A 42 -3.78 10.77 0.28
C SER A 42 -4.98 9.82 0.16
N TYR A 43 -4.89 8.86 -0.76
CA TYR A 43 -5.93 7.85 -0.91
C TYR A 43 -5.94 6.83 0.23
N PHE A 44 -4.88 6.80 1.04
CA PHE A 44 -4.75 5.87 2.15
C PHE A 44 -4.78 6.62 3.47
N ILE A 45 -5.67 6.21 4.37
CA ILE A 45 -5.79 6.83 5.69
C ILE A 45 -4.83 6.20 6.68
N ASN A 46 -4.66 4.89 6.59
CA ASN A 46 -3.77 4.14 7.48
C ASN A 46 -2.31 4.51 7.21
N LYS A 47 -1.59 4.85 8.26
CA LYS A 47 -0.18 5.29 8.15
C LYS A 47 0.74 4.22 7.56
N ILE A 48 0.48 2.95 7.86
CA ILE A 48 1.27 1.84 7.32
C ILE A 48 1.00 1.68 5.83
N HIS A 49 -0.25 1.80 5.41
CA HIS A 49 -0.62 1.77 4.00
C HIS A 49 0.05 2.93 3.23
N LYS A 50 0.01 4.13 3.79
CA LYS A 50 0.68 5.30 3.19
C LYS A 50 2.18 5.07 3.04
N ALA A 51 2.80 4.52 4.08
CA ALA A 51 4.24 4.27 4.07
C ALA A 51 4.60 3.22 3.01
N LEU A 52 3.83 2.15 2.90
CA LEU A 52 4.08 1.14 1.89
C LEU A 52 3.88 1.71 0.48
N PHE A 53 2.82 2.48 0.27
CA PHE A 53 2.60 3.14 -1.02
C PHE A 53 3.79 4.03 -1.40
N TYR A 54 4.27 4.82 -0.46
CA TYR A 54 5.43 5.69 -0.65
C TYR A 54 6.66 4.88 -1.10
N VAL A 55 6.92 3.76 -0.45
CA VAL A 55 8.06 2.90 -0.81
C VAL A 55 7.89 2.34 -2.21
N ILE A 56 6.69 1.82 -2.52
CA ILE A 56 6.41 1.24 -3.85
C ILE A 56 6.62 2.30 -4.94
N ASP A 57 6.09 3.50 -4.73
CA ASP A 57 6.21 4.59 -5.69
C ASP A 57 7.67 4.96 -5.95
N ASN A 58 8.47 5.06 -4.90
CA ASN A 58 9.88 5.40 -5.02
C ASN A 58 10.70 4.28 -5.66
N LEU A 59 10.40 3.03 -5.33
CA LEU A 59 11.05 1.89 -5.98
C LEU A 59 10.73 1.85 -7.47
N TYR A 60 9.49 2.09 -7.81
CA TYR A 60 9.08 2.15 -9.21
C TYR A 60 9.82 3.25 -9.97
N LYS A 61 9.94 4.43 -9.38
CA LYS A 61 10.69 5.54 -9.97
C LYS A 61 12.17 5.22 -10.13
N SER A 62 12.69 4.30 -9.33
CA SER A 62 14.07 3.83 -9.42
C SER A 62 14.26 2.70 -10.43
N GLY A 63 13.19 2.25 -11.10
CA GLY A 63 13.26 1.24 -12.14
C GLY A 63 12.89 -0.16 -11.71
N ILE A 64 12.38 -0.35 -10.49
CA ILE A 64 11.95 -1.67 -10.00
C ILE A 64 10.64 -2.05 -10.68
N GLU A 65 10.61 -3.20 -11.33
CA GLU A 65 9.45 -3.69 -12.07
C GLU A 65 8.49 -4.52 -11.23
N THR A 66 8.98 -5.15 -10.18
CA THR A 66 8.19 -5.92 -9.22
C THR A 66 8.79 -5.72 -7.85
N VAL A 67 7.97 -5.31 -6.89
CA VAL A 67 8.43 -5.01 -5.54
C VAL A 67 8.30 -6.26 -4.68
N LYS A 68 9.39 -6.62 -4.00
CA LYS A 68 9.45 -7.75 -3.06
C LYS A 68 9.87 -7.24 -1.69
N LEU A 69 9.76 -8.12 -0.69
CA LEU A 69 10.10 -7.76 0.69
C LEU A 69 11.53 -7.21 0.81
N GLY A 70 12.49 -7.87 0.16
CA GLY A 70 13.88 -7.43 0.18
C GLY A 70 14.09 -6.03 -0.39
N ASP A 71 13.30 -5.67 -1.41
CA ASP A 71 13.37 -4.33 -2.00
C ASP A 71 12.89 -3.27 -1.01
N ILE A 72 11.83 -3.57 -0.27
CA ILE A 72 11.29 -2.68 0.75
C ILE A 72 12.29 -2.50 1.88
N GLU A 73 12.85 -3.61 2.36
CA GLU A 73 13.85 -3.58 3.43
C GLU A 73 15.07 -2.74 3.04
N ALA A 74 15.62 -3.00 1.86
CA ALA A 74 16.79 -2.29 1.38
C ALA A 74 16.53 -0.81 1.21
N TYR A 75 15.39 -0.45 0.64
CA TYR A 75 15.04 0.95 0.45
C TYR A 75 14.92 1.68 1.78
N LEU A 76 14.17 1.12 2.73
CA LEU A 76 13.94 1.77 4.01
C LEU A 76 15.22 1.84 4.85
N ALA A 77 16.03 0.79 4.85
CA ALA A 77 17.29 0.79 5.58
C ALA A 77 18.24 1.88 5.08
N THR A 78 18.17 2.22 3.80
CA THR A 78 19.03 3.21 3.18
C THR A 78 18.47 4.63 3.25
N HIS A 79 17.17 4.79 3.12
CA HIS A 79 16.56 6.12 2.91
C HIS A 79 15.66 6.59 4.05
N ASP A 80 15.11 5.69 4.87
CA ASP A 80 14.17 6.08 5.92
C ASP A 80 14.24 5.12 7.11
N GLN A 81 15.19 5.37 7.98
CA GLN A 81 15.44 4.52 9.14
C GLN A 81 14.28 4.48 10.14
N LEU A 82 13.55 5.58 10.25
CA LEU A 82 12.40 5.62 11.16
C LEU A 82 11.30 4.68 10.69
N THR A 83 11.00 4.71 9.40
CA THR A 83 10.00 3.81 8.82
C THR A 83 10.50 2.37 8.81
N TYR A 84 11.80 2.15 8.60
CA TYR A 84 12.41 0.83 8.72
C TYR A 84 12.14 0.22 10.09
N LYS A 85 12.43 0.97 11.14
CA LYS A 85 12.21 0.51 12.52
C LYS A 85 10.75 0.21 12.77
N ARG A 86 9.86 1.06 12.28
CA ARG A 86 8.42 0.88 12.42
C ARG A 86 7.95 -0.42 11.79
N PHE A 87 8.46 -0.75 10.61
CA PHE A 87 8.04 -1.95 9.87
C PHE A 87 8.65 -3.23 10.42
N PHE A 88 9.92 -3.20 10.80
CA PHE A 88 10.67 -4.43 11.02
C PHE A 88 11.16 -4.62 12.46
N GLU A 89 11.17 -3.60 13.27
CA GLU A 89 11.66 -3.71 14.64
C GLU A 89 10.57 -3.48 15.69
N VAL A 90 9.75 -2.43 15.50
CA VAL A 90 8.72 -2.07 16.48
C VAL A 90 7.38 -2.71 16.15
N GLY A 91 6.96 -2.62 14.90
CA GLY A 91 5.63 -3.03 14.48
C GLY A 91 5.54 -4.41 13.84
N ASP A 92 6.66 -5.00 13.46
CA ASP A 92 6.72 -6.30 12.76
C ASP A 92 5.66 -6.44 11.66
N GLU A 93 5.79 -5.62 10.63
CA GLU A 93 4.88 -5.64 9.49
C GLU A 93 5.32 -6.66 8.43
N THR A 94 6.34 -7.46 8.71
CA THR A 94 6.90 -8.44 7.78
C THR A 94 5.84 -9.42 7.31
N GLU A 95 5.09 -10.02 8.24
CA GLU A 95 4.06 -10.99 7.89
C GLU A 95 2.97 -10.37 7.03
N TRP A 96 2.56 -9.15 7.37
CA TRP A 96 1.55 -8.42 6.61
C TRP A 96 2.01 -8.20 5.17
N ILE A 97 3.26 -7.77 4.99
CA ILE A 97 3.82 -7.56 3.64
C ILE A 97 3.86 -8.87 2.86
N LEU A 98 4.29 -9.96 3.52
CA LEU A 98 4.31 -11.27 2.88
C LEU A 98 2.90 -11.74 2.51
N GLU A 99 1.91 -11.48 3.34
CA GLU A 99 0.52 -11.78 3.02
C GLU A 99 0.06 -10.99 1.79
N LEU A 100 0.42 -9.72 1.69
CA LEU A 100 0.09 -8.91 0.51
C LEU A 100 0.73 -9.49 -0.75
N LEU A 101 1.97 -9.91 -0.66
CA LEU A 101 2.68 -10.50 -1.81
C LEU A 101 2.05 -11.82 -2.23
N ASP A 102 1.41 -12.53 -1.31
CA ASP A 102 0.78 -13.83 -1.57
C ASP A 102 -0.69 -13.72 -1.98
N LEU A 103 -1.28 -12.52 -1.94
CA LEU A 103 -2.67 -12.35 -2.36
C LEU A 103 -2.85 -12.66 -3.84
N ASP A 104 -3.93 -13.37 -4.14
CA ASP A 104 -4.31 -13.67 -5.52
C ASP A 104 -5.11 -12.50 -6.09
N VAL A 105 -4.42 -11.59 -6.74
CA VAL A 105 -5.03 -10.39 -7.33
C VAL A 105 -4.68 -10.30 -8.81
N ASN A 106 -5.59 -9.72 -9.59
CA ASN A 106 -5.40 -9.45 -11.00
C ASN A 106 -5.91 -8.05 -11.34
N GLU A 107 -5.74 -7.62 -12.59
CA GLU A 107 -6.14 -6.26 -12.98
C GLU A 107 -7.63 -6.01 -12.83
N THR A 108 -8.47 -7.00 -13.06
CA THR A 108 -9.92 -6.85 -12.87
C THR A 108 -10.24 -6.59 -11.41
N ASN A 109 -9.64 -7.38 -10.50
CA ASN A 109 -9.80 -7.18 -9.07
C ASN A 109 -9.24 -5.83 -8.64
N TYR A 110 -8.08 -5.46 -9.18
CA TYR A 110 -7.46 -4.18 -8.87
C TYR A 110 -8.39 -3.02 -9.21
N ASN A 111 -8.98 -3.04 -10.39
CA ASN A 111 -9.89 -1.96 -10.81
C ASN A 111 -11.08 -1.84 -9.87
N TYR A 112 -11.65 -2.98 -9.46
CA TYR A 112 -12.76 -3.01 -8.52
C TYR A 112 -12.36 -2.41 -7.17
N TYR A 113 -11.24 -2.84 -6.61
CA TYR A 113 -10.80 -2.35 -5.31
C TYR A 113 -10.27 -0.92 -5.38
N TYR A 114 -9.66 -0.53 -6.49
CA TYR A 114 -9.27 0.86 -6.71
C TYR A 114 -10.48 1.79 -6.61
N ASP A 115 -11.59 1.44 -7.25
CA ASP A 115 -12.80 2.26 -7.22
C ASP A 115 -13.32 2.42 -5.79
N ILE A 116 -13.22 1.37 -4.97
CA ILE A 116 -13.59 1.45 -3.56
C ILE A 116 -12.67 2.41 -2.80
N VAL A 117 -11.37 2.27 -2.99
CA VAL A 117 -10.39 3.15 -2.32
C VAL A 117 -10.64 4.61 -2.70
N ARG A 118 -10.82 4.88 -3.98
CA ARG A 118 -11.06 6.22 -4.48
C ARG A 118 -12.36 6.82 -3.93
N LYS A 119 -13.39 6.03 -3.83
CA LYS A 119 -14.69 6.47 -3.33
C LYS A 119 -14.60 7.01 -1.91
N PHE A 120 -13.73 6.43 -1.10
CA PHE A 120 -13.58 6.78 0.31
C PHE A 120 -12.30 7.60 0.59
N ALA A 121 -11.65 8.06 -0.46
CA ALA A 121 -10.42 8.86 -0.31
C ALA A 121 -10.69 10.32 0.11
#